data_f02e74c3b37676da4836f53d266e215c
#
_entry.id   f02e74c3b37676da4836f53d266e215c
#
_cell.length_a   1.000
_cell.length_b   1.000
_cell.length_c   1.000
_cell.angle_alpha   90.00
_cell.angle_beta   90.00
_cell.angle_gamma   90.00
#
_symmetry.space_group_name_H-M   'P 1'
#
loop_
_entity.id
_entity.type
_entity.pdbx_description
1 polymer ?
#
loop_
_entity_poly.entity_id
_entity_poly.type
_entity_poly.pdbx_seq_one_letter_code
_entity_poly.pdbx_strand_id
1 'polypeptide(L)'
;MKELGIPFECHSTEIFEDMNAKKDPTELAMHLASQKAEAAATKFPSAIVIGVDTFIVIGKEKIGKPATIEEAKKIIAKMSGNTIKVISGMAVLKTDKKGKKIKEYITNAVTSLKIKKMTEQEINKLAHHKEALQISGAFSIEGEGGKMVEQIQGDYNNVIGLPLFQLREILPKFGIKLD
;
A
#
# COMPACT_ATOMS: atom_id res chain seq x y z
N MET A 1 9.48 1.61 -8.68
CA MET A 1 9.87 0.89 -9.93
C MET A 1 10.85 1.69 -10.79
N LYS A 2 10.57 2.94 -11.13
CA LYS A 2 11.53 3.79 -11.88
C LYS A 2 12.91 3.85 -11.22
N GLU A 3 12.95 3.95 -9.90
CA GLU A 3 14.18 3.95 -9.09
C GLU A 3 15.01 2.65 -9.18
N LEU A 4 14.39 1.55 -9.62
CA LEU A 4 15.07 0.27 -9.87
C LEU A 4 15.58 0.12 -11.31
N GLY A 5 15.34 1.12 -12.18
CA GLY A 5 15.75 1.07 -13.57
C GLY A 5 15.04 -0.01 -14.41
N ILE A 6 13.94 -0.58 -13.91
CA ILE A 6 13.24 -1.70 -14.57
C ILE A 6 12.06 -1.16 -15.38
N PRO A 7 11.93 -1.53 -16.67
CA PRO A 7 10.73 -1.25 -17.43
C PRO A 7 9.50 -1.93 -16.81
N PHE A 8 8.40 -1.20 -16.69
CA PHE A 8 7.15 -1.73 -16.13
C PHE A 8 5.93 -1.04 -16.72
N GLU A 9 4.80 -1.70 -16.63
CA GLU A 9 3.47 -1.17 -16.95
C GLU A 9 2.60 -1.21 -15.68
N CYS A 10 1.73 -0.21 -15.51
CA CYS A 10 0.77 -0.17 -14.41
C CYS A 10 -0.63 -0.48 -14.94
N HIS A 11 -1.30 -1.42 -14.29
CA HIS A 11 -2.67 -1.79 -14.62
C HIS A 11 -3.53 -1.78 -13.36
N SER A 12 -4.71 -1.18 -13.46
CA SER A 12 -5.71 -1.30 -12.41
C SER A 12 -6.39 -2.66 -12.50
N THR A 13 -6.67 -3.26 -11.35
CA THR A 13 -7.47 -4.47 -11.23
C THR A 13 -8.71 -4.17 -10.41
N GLU A 14 -9.87 -4.49 -10.95
CA GLU A 14 -11.12 -4.43 -10.21
C GLU A 14 -11.32 -5.77 -9.50
N ILE A 15 -11.06 -5.79 -8.20
CA ILE A 15 -11.36 -6.92 -7.33
C ILE A 15 -12.23 -6.43 -6.17
N PHE A 16 -13.04 -7.31 -5.63
CA PHE A 16 -13.72 -7.04 -4.37
C PHE A 16 -12.74 -7.17 -3.21
N GLU A 17 -12.46 -6.06 -2.53
CA GLU A 17 -11.56 -6.01 -1.39
C GLU A 17 -12.34 -6.24 -0.08
N ASP A 18 -12.43 -7.50 0.36
CA ASP A 18 -13.03 -7.81 1.66
C ASP A 18 -12.06 -7.50 2.79
N MET A 19 -12.22 -6.35 3.43
CA MET A 19 -11.41 -5.91 4.57
C MET A 19 -11.55 -6.79 5.82
N ASN A 20 -12.49 -7.73 5.84
CA ASN A 20 -12.73 -8.67 6.93
C ASN A 20 -12.24 -10.10 6.62
N ALA A 21 -11.72 -10.36 5.42
CA ALA A 21 -11.24 -11.68 4.98
C ALA A 21 -10.18 -12.28 5.94
N LYS A 22 -9.40 -11.45 6.60
CA LYS A 22 -8.41 -11.84 7.61
C LYS A 22 -8.51 -10.95 8.85
N LYS A 23 -8.31 -11.53 10.04
CA LYS A 23 -8.27 -10.77 11.31
C LYS A 23 -6.97 -9.99 11.45
N ASP A 24 -5.84 -10.64 11.19
CA ASP A 24 -4.53 -10.00 11.23
C ASP A 24 -4.36 -9.06 10.04
N PRO A 25 -3.99 -7.78 10.29
CA PRO A 25 -3.82 -6.81 9.22
C PRO A 25 -2.72 -7.16 8.21
N THR A 26 -1.65 -7.80 8.65
CA THR A 26 -0.54 -8.21 7.78
C THR A 26 -0.96 -9.33 6.84
N GLU A 27 -1.68 -10.34 7.39
CA GLU A 27 -2.24 -11.41 6.58
C GLU A 27 -3.28 -10.87 5.58
N LEU A 28 -4.08 -9.88 6.00
CA LEU A 28 -5.04 -9.24 5.10
C LEU A 28 -4.34 -8.55 3.93
N ALA A 29 -3.32 -7.75 4.20
CA ALA A 29 -2.56 -7.05 3.16
C ALA A 29 -1.95 -8.03 2.16
N MET A 30 -1.33 -9.12 2.64
CA MET A 30 -0.77 -10.17 1.79
C MET A 30 -1.85 -10.88 0.96
N HIS A 31 -3.02 -11.17 1.55
CA HIS A 31 -4.15 -11.79 0.86
C HIS A 31 -4.67 -10.91 -0.28
N LEU A 32 -4.93 -9.62 -0.01
CA LEU A 32 -5.41 -8.68 -1.02
C LEU A 32 -4.37 -8.44 -2.13
N ALA A 33 -3.10 -8.36 -1.77
CA ALA A 33 -2.01 -8.26 -2.74
C ALA A 33 -1.95 -9.47 -3.69
N SER A 34 -2.11 -10.70 -3.15
CA SER A 34 -2.17 -11.93 -3.94
C SER A 34 -3.37 -11.93 -4.88
N GLN A 35 -4.55 -11.56 -4.41
CA GLN A 35 -5.76 -11.46 -5.24
C GLN A 35 -5.56 -10.45 -6.40
N LYS A 36 -4.97 -9.28 -6.14
CA LYS A 36 -4.65 -8.28 -7.17
C LYS A 36 -3.68 -8.83 -8.21
N ALA A 37 -2.62 -9.49 -7.75
CA ALA A 37 -1.64 -10.08 -8.66
C ALA A 37 -2.25 -11.21 -9.51
N GLU A 38 -3.06 -12.08 -8.93
CA GLU A 38 -3.74 -13.17 -9.63
C GLU A 38 -4.75 -12.68 -10.66
N ALA A 39 -5.55 -11.65 -10.30
CA ALA A 39 -6.50 -11.03 -11.23
C ALA A 39 -5.80 -10.42 -12.47
N ALA A 40 -4.62 -9.84 -12.29
CA ALA A 40 -3.82 -9.32 -13.38
C ALA A 40 -3.13 -10.44 -14.17
N ALA A 41 -2.62 -11.47 -13.52
CA ALA A 41 -1.79 -12.53 -14.10
C ALA A 41 -2.44 -13.22 -15.30
N THR A 42 -3.75 -13.41 -15.28
CA THR A 42 -4.51 -14.04 -16.37
C THR A 42 -4.46 -13.24 -17.67
N LYS A 43 -4.21 -11.94 -17.59
CA LYS A 43 -4.15 -11.03 -18.74
C LYS A 43 -2.74 -10.85 -19.31
N PHE A 44 -1.70 -11.30 -18.57
CA PHE A 44 -0.31 -11.07 -18.91
C PHE A 44 0.48 -12.39 -18.97
N PRO A 45 0.49 -13.10 -20.11
CA PRO A 45 1.30 -14.29 -20.29
C PRO A 45 2.80 -13.95 -20.36
N SER A 46 3.63 -14.89 -19.91
CA SER A 46 5.10 -14.76 -19.88
C SER A 46 5.61 -13.51 -19.14
N ALA A 47 4.89 -13.07 -18.11
CA ALA A 47 5.17 -11.85 -17.37
C ALA A 47 5.58 -12.13 -15.93
N ILE A 48 6.18 -11.12 -15.29
CA ILE A 48 6.28 -10.99 -13.85
C ILE A 48 5.24 -9.95 -13.43
N VAL A 49 4.29 -10.37 -12.61
CA VAL A 49 3.18 -9.54 -12.14
C VAL A 49 3.41 -9.23 -10.67
N ILE A 50 3.30 -7.95 -10.31
CA ILE A 50 3.45 -7.47 -8.94
C ILE A 50 2.10 -6.90 -8.50
N GLY A 51 1.48 -7.50 -7.49
CA GLY A 51 0.31 -6.98 -6.81
C GLY A 51 0.70 -6.40 -5.45
N VAL A 52 0.16 -5.24 -5.12
CA VAL A 52 0.39 -4.60 -3.81
C VAL A 52 -0.94 -4.12 -3.26
N ASP A 53 -1.12 -4.30 -1.97
CA ASP A 53 -2.20 -3.69 -1.22
C ASP A 53 -1.66 -3.00 0.03
N THR A 54 -2.12 -1.75 0.28
CA THR A 54 -1.60 -0.92 1.37
C THR A 54 -2.75 -0.22 2.09
N PHE A 55 -2.74 -0.33 3.42
CA PHE A 55 -3.67 0.40 4.27
C PHE A 55 -3.04 0.82 5.61
N ILE A 56 -3.73 1.70 6.31
CA ILE A 56 -3.30 2.22 7.61
C ILE A 56 -3.96 1.42 8.73
N VAL A 57 -3.23 1.23 9.83
CA VAL A 57 -3.75 0.66 11.08
C VAL A 57 -3.54 1.67 12.22
N ILE A 58 -4.62 1.97 12.94
CA ILE A 58 -4.61 2.82 14.14
C ILE A 58 -5.07 1.96 15.32
N GLY A 59 -4.16 1.67 16.25
CA GLY A 59 -4.43 0.71 17.31
C GLY A 59 -4.71 -0.69 16.73
N LYS A 60 -5.99 -1.10 16.71
CA LYS A 60 -6.45 -2.37 16.12
C LYS A 60 -7.34 -2.17 14.89
N GLU A 61 -7.66 -0.91 14.56
CA GLU A 61 -8.59 -0.58 13.49
C GLU A 61 -7.84 -0.47 12.13
N LYS A 62 -8.34 -1.20 11.16
CA LYS A 62 -7.88 -1.12 9.75
C LYS A 62 -8.59 0.03 9.08
N ILE A 63 -7.85 0.96 8.49
CA ILE A 63 -8.36 2.17 7.86
C ILE A 63 -8.15 2.07 6.34
N GLY A 64 -9.24 2.04 5.62
CA GLY A 64 -9.25 2.11 4.16
C GLY A 64 -9.37 3.54 3.63
N LYS A 65 -9.90 3.67 2.42
CA LYS A 65 -10.22 4.96 1.80
C LYS A 65 -11.52 5.50 2.40
N PRO A 66 -11.58 6.78 2.79
CA PRO A 66 -12.85 7.37 3.24
C PRO A 66 -13.82 7.55 2.08
N ALA A 67 -15.10 7.37 2.34
CA ALA A 67 -16.16 7.61 1.36
C ALA A 67 -16.58 9.08 1.28
N THR A 68 -16.39 9.84 2.36
CA THR A 68 -16.81 11.25 2.48
C THR A 68 -15.73 12.11 3.14
N ILE A 69 -15.84 13.43 2.98
CA ILE A 69 -14.95 14.40 3.65
C ILE A 69 -15.12 14.31 5.18
N GLU A 70 -16.31 14.09 5.69
CA GLU A 70 -16.57 13.91 7.12
C GLU A 70 -15.89 12.67 7.67
N GLU A 71 -15.89 11.58 6.92
CA GLU A 71 -15.12 10.37 7.28
C GLU A 71 -13.62 10.63 7.24
N ALA A 72 -13.14 11.31 6.21
CA ALA A 72 -11.74 11.72 6.13
C ALA A 72 -11.31 12.56 7.36
N LYS A 73 -12.12 13.54 7.77
CA LYS A 73 -11.87 14.33 8.99
C LYS A 73 -11.76 13.45 10.24
N LYS A 74 -12.70 12.51 10.41
CA LYS A 74 -12.69 11.58 11.56
C LYS A 74 -11.43 10.71 11.57
N ILE A 75 -11.02 10.19 10.42
CA ILE A 75 -9.82 9.38 10.27
C ILE A 75 -8.58 10.21 10.60
N ILE A 76 -8.42 11.40 10.02
CA ILE A 76 -7.27 12.29 10.26
C ILE A 76 -7.22 12.73 11.74
N ALA A 77 -8.37 13.03 12.35
CA ALA A 77 -8.46 13.35 13.77
C ALA A 77 -7.99 12.19 14.66
N LYS A 78 -8.32 10.93 14.32
CA LYS A 78 -7.82 9.74 15.02
C LYS A 78 -6.29 9.58 14.88
N MET A 79 -5.71 9.96 13.75
CA MET A 79 -4.26 9.90 13.55
C MET A 79 -3.52 10.97 14.36
N SER A 80 -4.14 12.13 14.60
CA SER A 80 -3.54 13.28 15.25
C SER A 80 -2.97 12.94 16.62
N GLY A 81 -1.66 13.13 16.82
CA GLY A 81 -0.94 12.87 18.06
C GLY A 81 -0.68 11.39 18.36
N ASN A 82 -0.97 10.50 17.42
CA ASN A 82 -0.81 9.05 17.59
C ASN A 82 0.31 8.48 16.70
N THR A 83 0.76 7.27 17.05
CA THR A 83 1.58 6.45 16.16
C THR A 83 0.65 5.52 15.37
N ILE A 84 0.74 5.59 14.05
CA ILE A 84 -0.01 4.75 13.12
C ILE A 84 0.94 3.77 12.43
N LYS A 85 0.40 2.68 11.88
CA LYS A 85 1.16 1.74 11.06
C LYS A 85 0.64 1.77 9.63
N VAL A 86 1.55 1.84 8.67
CA VAL A 86 1.28 1.58 7.26
C VAL A 86 1.72 0.15 6.97
N ILE A 87 0.78 -0.68 6.53
CA ILE A 87 1.01 -2.09 6.25
C ILE A 87 0.77 -2.32 4.77
N SER A 88 1.79 -2.84 4.08
CA SER A 88 1.64 -3.33 2.71
C SER A 88 1.86 -4.83 2.63
N GLY A 89 0.98 -5.49 1.90
CA GLY A 89 1.24 -6.81 1.35
C GLY A 89 1.77 -6.67 -0.08
N MET A 90 2.64 -7.56 -0.49
CA MET A 90 3.14 -7.63 -1.86
C MET A 90 3.21 -9.08 -2.32
N ALA A 91 2.66 -9.35 -3.50
CA ALA A 91 2.74 -10.63 -4.19
C ALA A 91 3.46 -10.44 -5.52
N VAL A 92 4.47 -11.26 -5.77
CA VAL A 92 5.21 -11.32 -7.04
C VAL A 92 4.93 -12.65 -7.68
N LEU A 93 4.33 -12.65 -8.87
CA LEU A 93 3.96 -13.84 -9.63
C LEU A 93 4.77 -13.91 -10.91
N LYS A 94 5.07 -15.14 -11.37
CA LYS A 94 5.54 -15.40 -12.73
C LYS A 94 4.50 -16.24 -13.47
N THR A 95 4.16 -15.85 -14.69
CA THR A 95 3.23 -16.58 -15.55
C THR A 95 3.95 -17.31 -16.69
N ASP A 96 3.38 -18.41 -17.14
CA ASP A 96 3.79 -19.11 -18.36
C ASP A 96 3.20 -18.46 -19.62
N LYS A 97 3.44 -19.07 -20.79
CA LYS A 97 2.93 -18.61 -22.09
C LYS A 97 1.39 -18.62 -22.21
N LYS A 98 0.69 -19.25 -21.26
CA LYS A 98 -0.78 -19.32 -21.21
C LYS A 98 -1.36 -18.41 -20.12
N GLY A 99 -0.53 -17.62 -19.43
CA GLY A 99 -0.97 -16.79 -18.30
C GLY A 99 -1.16 -17.55 -16.99
N LYS A 100 -0.78 -18.85 -16.92
CA LYS A 100 -0.88 -19.64 -15.70
C LYS A 100 0.26 -19.30 -14.75
N LYS A 101 -0.05 -19.11 -13.45
CA LYS A 101 0.95 -18.90 -12.41
C LYS A 101 1.87 -20.13 -12.28
N ILE A 102 3.19 -19.91 -12.40
CA ILE A 102 4.23 -20.94 -12.27
C ILE A 102 5.18 -20.69 -11.11
N LYS A 103 5.19 -19.47 -10.56
CA LYS A 103 5.97 -19.11 -9.37
C LYS A 103 5.28 -17.97 -8.63
N GLU A 104 5.38 -17.98 -7.31
CA GLU A 104 4.83 -16.94 -6.44
C GLU A 104 5.76 -16.68 -5.27
N TYR A 105 5.81 -15.43 -4.84
CA TYR A 105 6.41 -15.00 -3.59
C TYR A 105 5.53 -13.92 -2.97
N ILE A 106 5.11 -14.13 -1.73
CA ILE A 106 4.28 -13.18 -0.99
C ILE A 106 5.06 -12.70 0.24
N THR A 107 5.00 -11.41 0.50
CA THR A 107 5.65 -10.77 1.64
C THR A 107 4.84 -9.57 2.12
N ASN A 108 5.29 -8.95 3.19
CA ASN A 108 4.71 -7.73 3.73
C ASN A 108 5.80 -6.76 4.18
N ALA A 109 5.40 -5.51 4.36
CA ALA A 109 6.19 -4.48 5.01
C ALA A 109 5.31 -3.70 6.00
N VAL A 110 5.90 -3.31 7.11
CA VAL A 110 5.24 -2.49 8.14
C VAL A 110 6.13 -1.30 8.44
N THR A 111 5.56 -0.09 8.33
CA THR A 111 6.23 1.16 8.68
C THR A 111 5.39 1.92 9.69
N SER A 112 5.99 2.34 10.78
CA SER A 112 5.34 3.15 11.80
C SER A 112 5.60 4.63 11.53
N LEU A 113 4.54 5.43 11.62
CA LEU A 113 4.59 6.89 11.49
C LEU A 113 4.12 7.52 12.80
N LYS A 114 4.94 8.38 13.39
CA LYS A 114 4.52 9.24 14.49
C LYS A 114 3.93 10.52 13.91
N ILE A 115 2.66 10.76 14.17
CA ILE A 115 1.92 11.92 13.68
C ILE A 115 1.86 12.99 14.77
N LYS A 116 2.19 14.23 14.43
CA LYS A 116 2.09 15.35 15.36
C LYS A 116 0.65 15.59 15.78
N LYS A 117 0.46 16.27 16.90
CA LYS A 117 -0.86 16.79 17.27
C LYS A 117 -1.27 17.86 16.27
N MET A 118 -2.42 17.67 15.62
CA MET A 118 -2.97 18.58 14.61
C MET A 118 -4.05 19.48 15.20
N THR A 119 -4.12 20.71 14.71
CA THR A 119 -5.23 21.62 14.95
C THR A 119 -6.44 21.23 14.09
N GLU A 120 -7.61 21.74 14.44
CA GLU A 120 -8.83 21.53 13.64
C GLU A 120 -8.70 22.09 12.22
N GLN A 121 -8.00 23.22 12.07
CA GLN A 121 -7.73 23.82 10.75
C GLN A 121 -6.87 22.91 9.88
N GLU A 122 -5.82 22.29 10.44
CA GLU A 122 -4.96 21.34 9.73
C GLU A 122 -5.73 20.08 9.31
N ILE A 123 -6.57 19.53 10.20
CA ILE A 123 -7.43 18.40 9.91
C ILE A 123 -8.40 18.73 8.76
N ASN A 124 -9.06 19.89 8.83
CA ASN A 124 -9.96 20.34 7.79
C ASN A 124 -9.24 20.51 6.44
N LYS A 125 -8.05 21.11 6.44
CA LYS A 125 -7.24 21.32 5.22
C LYS A 125 -6.88 19.99 4.55
N LEU A 126 -6.43 19.01 5.33
CA LEU A 126 -6.07 17.69 4.82
C LEU A 126 -7.29 16.94 4.27
N ALA A 127 -8.41 16.96 4.98
CA ALA A 127 -9.63 16.26 4.56
C ALA A 127 -10.23 16.82 3.26
N HIS A 128 -10.03 18.11 2.97
CA HIS A 128 -10.47 18.75 1.72
C HIS A 128 -9.42 18.67 0.60
N HIS A 129 -8.28 18.02 0.82
CA HIS A 129 -7.31 17.82 -0.26
C HIS A 129 -7.91 16.93 -1.35
N LYS A 130 -7.65 17.25 -2.61
CA LYS A 130 -8.26 16.58 -3.79
C LYS A 130 -8.07 15.06 -3.83
N GLU A 131 -7.02 14.56 -3.17
CA GLU A 131 -6.70 13.12 -3.14
C GLU A 131 -7.19 12.42 -1.87
N ALA A 132 -7.75 13.16 -0.88
CA ALA A 132 -8.11 12.60 0.41
C ALA A 132 -9.07 11.39 0.32
N LEU A 133 -10.01 11.40 -0.63
CA LEU A 133 -10.95 10.31 -0.84
C LEU A 133 -10.40 9.15 -1.69
N GLN A 134 -9.20 9.31 -2.24
CA GLN A 134 -8.60 8.32 -3.15
C GLN A 134 -7.54 7.44 -2.49
N ILE A 135 -7.09 7.83 -1.29
CA ILE A 135 -5.99 7.16 -0.58
C ILE A 135 -6.43 6.66 0.80
N SER A 136 -5.86 5.54 1.22
CA SER A 136 -6.11 4.98 2.56
C SER A 136 -5.69 5.97 3.64
N GLY A 137 -6.57 6.18 4.62
CA GLY A 137 -6.34 7.12 5.71
C GLY A 137 -6.49 8.59 5.34
N ALA A 138 -6.95 8.93 4.12
CA ALA A 138 -7.07 10.31 3.63
C ALA A 138 -5.76 11.12 3.69
N PHE A 139 -4.60 10.45 3.63
CA PHE A 139 -3.32 11.03 4.00
C PHE A 139 -2.22 10.58 3.03
N SER A 140 -1.52 11.53 2.41
CA SER A 140 -0.33 11.28 1.59
C SER A 140 0.91 11.89 2.23
N ILE A 141 1.95 11.09 2.40
CA ILE A 141 3.23 11.56 2.93
C ILE A 141 3.97 12.46 1.92
N GLU A 142 3.74 12.27 0.63
CA GLU A 142 4.38 13.06 -0.43
C GLU A 142 3.79 14.46 -0.58
N GLY A 143 2.66 14.75 0.07
CA GLY A 143 1.97 16.04 -0.01
C GLY A 143 1.92 16.79 1.33
N GLU A 144 0.82 17.49 1.54
CA GLU A 144 0.56 18.25 2.78
C GLU A 144 0.60 17.36 4.03
N GLY A 145 0.24 16.08 3.90
CA GLY A 145 0.29 15.12 5.01
C GLY A 145 1.71 14.89 5.52
N GLY A 146 2.73 14.95 4.67
CA GLY A 146 4.12 14.77 5.10
C GLY A 146 4.56 15.77 6.17
N LYS A 147 3.99 16.98 6.18
CA LYS A 147 4.25 18.00 7.21
C LYS A 147 3.73 17.60 8.59
N MET A 148 2.87 16.60 8.66
CA MET A 148 2.28 16.10 9.91
C MET A 148 3.06 14.92 10.49
N VAL A 149 4.05 14.39 9.77
CA VAL A 149 4.86 13.24 10.20
C VAL A 149 6.09 13.75 10.97
N GLU A 150 6.17 13.39 12.26
CA GLU A 150 7.32 13.70 13.11
C GLU A 150 8.45 12.68 12.95
N GLN A 151 8.10 11.42 12.73
CA GLN A 151 9.08 10.33 12.65
C GLN A 151 8.57 9.19 11.78
N ILE A 152 9.47 8.58 11.04
CA ILE A 152 9.24 7.35 10.25
C ILE A 152 10.16 6.27 10.83
N GLN A 153 9.59 5.11 11.15
CA GLN A 153 10.33 3.92 11.54
C GLN A 153 9.98 2.77 10.60
N GLY A 154 10.87 2.44 9.67
CA GLY A 154 10.69 1.44 8.64
C GLY A 154 11.02 1.98 7.24
N ASP A 155 10.39 1.42 6.21
CA ASP A 155 10.62 1.77 4.80
C ASP A 155 9.70 2.93 4.37
N TYR A 156 10.29 4.04 3.92
CA TYR A 156 9.57 5.18 3.35
C TYR A 156 8.78 4.78 2.09
N ASN A 157 9.36 3.94 1.23
CA ASN A 157 8.69 3.48 0.01
C ASN A 157 7.46 2.61 0.30
N ASN A 158 7.46 1.90 1.44
CA ASN A 158 6.27 1.22 1.93
C ASN A 158 5.13 2.21 2.22
N VAL A 159 5.44 3.39 2.76
CA VAL A 159 4.42 4.42 3.05
C VAL A 159 3.79 4.97 1.77
N ILE A 160 4.57 5.04 0.69
CA ILE A 160 4.07 5.48 -0.64
C ILE A 160 3.27 4.35 -1.34
N GLY A 161 3.31 3.12 -0.82
CA GLY A 161 2.52 2.00 -1.32
C GLY A 161 3.28 0.93 -2.11
N LEU A 162 4.62 1.01 -2.21
CA LEU A 162 5.43 -0.04 -2.83
C LEU A 162 6.69 -0.31 -2.00
N PRO A 163 6.78 -1.42 -1.25
CA PRO A 163 7.95 -1.77 -0.45
C PRO A 163 9.16 -2.12 -1.34
N LEU A 164 9.94 -1.09 -1.76
CA LEU A 164 11.03 -1.27 -2.71
C LEU A 164 12.17 -2.13 -2.16
N PHE A 165 12.44 -2.06 -0.86
CA PHE A 165 13.47 -2.89 -0.24
C PHE A 165 13.14 -4.37 -0.42
N GLN A 166 11.93 -4.81 -0.07
CA GLN A 166 11.51 -6.21 -0.24
C GLN A 166 11.44 -6.60 -1.70
N LEU A 167 10.95 -5.72 -2.57
CA LEU A 167 10.87 -5.99 -4.00
C LEU A 167 12.26 -6.24 -4.59
N ARG A 168 13.25 -5.43 -4.21
CA ARG A 168 14.64 -5.58 -4.63
C ARG A 168 15.23 -6.95 -4.26
N GLU A 169 14.90 -7.46 -3.09
CA GLU A 169 15.35 -8.78 -2.62
C GLU A 169 14.63 -9.94 -3.34
N ILE A 170 13.43 -9.69 -3.88
CA ILE A 170 12.60 -10.72 -4.50
C ILE A 170 12.86 -10.83 -6.00
N LEU A 171 13.02 -9.73 -6.72
CA LEU A 171 13.13 -9.72 -8.18
C LEU A 171 14.25 -10.63 -8.74
N PRO A 172 15.44 -10.73 -8.12
CA PRO A 172 16.47 -11.68 -8.56
C PRO A 172 16.02 -13.14 -8.53
N LYS A 173 15.14 -13.50 -7.58
CA LYS A 173 14.55 -14.87 -7.50
C LYS A 173 13.67 -15.19 -8.69
N PHE A 174 13.22 -14.18 -9.43
CA PHE A 174 12.42 -14.30 -10.66
C PHE A 174 13.26 -14.13 -11.94
N GLY A 175 14.57 -13.96 -11.80
CA GLY A 175 15.50 -13.81 -12.91
C GLY A 175 15.67 -12.38 -13.41
N ILE A 176 15.20 -11.38 -12.66
CA ILE A 176 15.44 -9.97 -12.94
C ILE A 176 16.78 -9.58 -12.32
N LYS A 177 17.70 -9.09 -13.15
CA LYS A 177 18.95 -8.48 -12.67
C LYS A 177 18.67 -7.03 -12.30
N LEU A 178 19.19 -6.61 -11.18
CA LEU A 178 19.20 -5.23 -10.71
C LEU A 178 20.63 -4.72 -10.81
N ASP A 179 20.81 -3.56 -11.39
CA ASP A 179 22.11 -2.88 -11.47
C ASP A 179 22.47 -2.26 -10.11
#